data_ddf92d1011ec0065bfc4e84652f88283
#
_entry.id   ddf92d1011ec0065bfc4e84652f88283
#
_cell.length_a   1.000
_cell.length_b   1.000
_cell.length_c   1.000
_cell.angle_alpha   90.00
_cell.angle_beta   90.00
_cell.angle_gamma   90.00
#
_symmetry.space_group_name_H-M   'P 1'
#
loop_
_entity.id
_entity.type
_entity.pdbx_description
1 polymer ?
#
loop_
_entity_poly.entity_id
_entity_poly.type
_entity_poly.pdbx_seq_one_letter_code
_entity_poly.pdbx_strand_id
1 'polypeptide(L)'
;TLRGSVTLLEAYRKCPFAFFAKYGLKLKERQEYDFAAPDLGTLVHAVLRCIGERLLEEGRPWRELKDDEILSLCTVETERAAAEAANNILMSDAYFRQIKKRVVATLVRTVRQLRDFSEGSEFSVRALEQPFGTKGAWEGLSFNLPDGVKVELVGQIDRVDTLELDGRTFILIVDYKSGKKSITLPEVYSGLELQLFLYMAVARRNLGSKAVPAGAVYCRVRNDVQRCSAEPTAAEKERAYIKAGQLSGFYLNDSDVVRALDDCTMEGRAASPYSGLKINNDGTLKKAANVSDEAEWYRLLRLVEAAACRSASELTGGCIDIYPARWGSSNEHKACDYCPYAALCRFDVTAEDGNSWNYLGNLSIDDLFPDTVIVKDGGQDGVD
;
A
#
# COMPACT_ATOMS: atom_id res chain seq x y z
N THR A 1 19.32 -11.58 -15.47
CA THR A 1 18.25 -10.63 -15.08
C THR A 1 17.32 -11.29 -14.07
N LEU A 2 17.12 -10.69 -12.92
CA LEU A 2 16.08 -11.04 -11.96
C LEU A 2 14.84 -10.21 -12.24
N ARG A 3 13.71 -10.85 -12.47
CA ARG A 3 12.42 -10.17 -12.66
C ARG A 3 11.46 -10.57 -11.54
N GLY A 4 10.92 -9.61 -10.81
CA GLY A 4 10.07 -9.89 -9.66
C GLY A 4 9.20 -8.72 -9.24
N SER A 5 8.23 -9.02 -8.35
CA SER A 5 7.37 -7.98 -7.76
C SER A 5 8.02 -7.38 -6.51
N VAL A 6 7.52 -6.21 -6.10
CA VAL A 6 7.90 -5.59 -4.82
C VAL A 6 7.62 -6.53 -3.65
N THR A 7 6.45 -7.17 -3.64
CA THR A 7 6.04 -8.13 -2.60
C THR A 7 7.01 -9.32 -2.47
N LEU A 8 7.69 -9.69 -3.56
CA LEU A 8 8.71 -10.73 -3.54
C LEU A 8 9.92 -10.30 -2.71
N LEU A 9 10.38 -9.05 -2.88
CA LEU A 9 11.50 -8.50 -2.10
C LEU A 9 11.13 -8.34 -0.61
N GLU A 10 9.93 -7.85 -0.32
CA GLU A 10 9.41 -7.75 1.06
C GLU A 10 9.32 -9.13 1.74
N ALA A 11 8.85 -10.16 1.00
CA ALA A 11 8.78 -11.52 1.50
C ALA A 11 10.17 -12.09 1.81
N TYR A 12 11.16 -11.83 0.94
CA TYR A 12 12.54 -12.21 1.17
C TYR A 12 13.10 -11.54 2.43
N ARG A 13 12.86 -10.24 2.58
CA ARG A 13 13.33 -9.47 3.73
C ARG A 13 12.73 -9.93 5.05
N LYS A 14 11.50 -10.44 5.03
CA LYS A 14 10.87 -11.04 6.23
C LYS A 14 11.58 -12.30 6.68
N CYS A 15 11.93 -13.20 5.78
CA CYS A 15 12.71 -14.40 6.10
C CYS A 15 13.23 -15.07 4.82
N PRO A 16 14.55 -15.12 4.57
CA PRO A 16 15.13 -15.76 3.38
C PRO A 16 14.74 -17.23 3.25
N PHE A 17 14.73 -17.99 4.36
CA PHE A 17 14.33 -19.41 4.33
C PHE A 17 12.84 -19.57 3.95
N ALA A 18 11.94 -18.82 4.56
CA ALA A 18 10.51 -18.89 4.24
C ALA A 18 10.26 -18.49 2.77
N PHE A 19 11.00 -17.52 2.28
CA PHE A 19 11.00 -17.14 0.86
C PHE A 19 11.45 -18.30 -0.02
N PHE A 20 12.57 -18.93 0.30
CA PHE A 20 13.09 -20.10 -0.44
C PHE A 20 12.09 -21.26 -0.44
N ALA A 21 11.49 -21.57 0.71
CA ALA A 21 10.46 -22.61 0.81
C ALA A 21 9.27 -22.32 -0.12
N LYS A 22 8.81 -21.07 -0.16
CA LYS A 22 7.66 -20.64 -0.97
C LYS A 22 7.96 -20.56 -2.46
N TYR A 23 9.03 -19.86 -2.83
CA TYR A 23 9.31 -19.48 -4.23
C TYR A 23 10.37 -20.38 -4.89
N GLY A 24 11.34 -20.87 -4.15
CA GLY A 24 12.37 -21.80 -4.61
C GLY A 24 11.83 -23.23 -4.67
N LEU A 25 11.45 -23.78 -3.53
CA LEU A 25 10.91 -25.15 -3.44
C LEU A 25 9.45 -25.24 -3.86
N LYS A 26 8.75 -24.11 -3.99
CA LYS A 26 7.32 -24.01 -4.38
C LYS A 26 6.41 -24.85 -3.46
N LEU A 27 6.78 -24.93 -2.18
CA LEU A 27 5.96 -25.62 -1.19
C LEU A 27 4.63 -24.87 -1.00
N LYS A 28 3.55 -25.60 -1.05
CA LYS A 28 2.20 -25.09 -0.85
C LYS A 28 1.53 -25.85 0.28
N GLU A 29 0.79 -25.16 1.12
CA GLU A 29 -0.15 -25.82 2.01
C GLU A 29 -1.20 -26.54 1.18
N ARG A 30 -1.71 -27.65 1.73
CA ARG A 30 -2.84 -28.35 1.12
C ARG A 30 -4.01 -27.37 1.04
N GLN A 31 -4.43 -27.03 -0.17
CA GLN A 31 -5.60 -26.19 -0.35
C GLN A 31 -6.83 -26.98 0.09
N GLU A 32 -7.45 -26.55 1.17
CA GLU A 32 -8.83 -26.89 1.45
C GLU A 32 -9.72 -26.01 0.56
N TYR A 33 -10.83 -26.58 0.08
CA TYR A 33 -11.81 -25.85 -0.71
C TYR A 33 -12.54 -24.84 0.18
N ASP A 34 -11.84 -23.74 0.52
CA ASP A 34 -12.38 -22.63 1.28
C ASP A 34 -12.04 -21.31 0.58
N PHE A 35 -12.98 -20.36 0.67
CA PHE A 35 -12.79 -19.02 0.12
C PHE A 35 -11.94 -18.22 1.13
N ALA A 36 -10.64 -18.17 0.88
CA ALA A 36 -9.70 -17.58 1.79
C ALA A 36 -9.66 -16.04 1.73
N ALA A 37 -9.08 -15.40 2.74
CA ALA A 37 -8.94 -13.94 2.80
C ALA A 37 -8.22 -13.32 1.58
N PRO A 38 -7.22 -13.97 0.94
CA PRO A 38 -6.62 -13.47 -0.30
C PRO A 38 -7.60 -13.41 -1.48
N ASP A 39 -8.52 -14.39 -1.59
CA ASP A 39 -9.53 -14.42 -2.66
C ASP A 39 -10.52 -13.27 -2.50
N LEU A 40 -10.86 -12.95 -1.26
CA LEU A 40 -11.67 -11.79 -0.93
C LEU A 40 -11.00 -10.48 -1.35
N GLY A 41 -9.69 -10.35 -1.09
CA GLY A 41 -8.90 -9.19 -1.51
C GLY A 41 -8.94 -9.02 -3.04
N THR A 42 -8.64 -10.08 -3.78
CA THR A 42 -8.65 -10.09 -5.25
C THR A 42 -10.02 -9.70 -5.82
N LEU A 43 -11.10 -10.24 -5.25
CA LEU A 43 -12.47 -9.91 -5.65
C LEU A 43 -12.78 -8.42 -5.43
N VAL A 44 -12.39 -7.87 -4.29
CA VAL A 44 -12.61 -6.46 -3.96
C VAL A 44 -11.87 -5.54 -4.92
N HIS A 45 -10.58 -5.80 -5.19
CA HIS A 45 -9.79 -5.04 -6.16
C HIS A 45 -10.43 -5.08 -7.56
N ALA A 46 -10.85 -6.27 -8.02
CA ALA A 46 -11.50 -6.41 -9.32
C ALA A 46 -12.78 -5.57 -9.43
N VAL A 47 -13.62 -5.55 -8.39
CA VAL A 47 -14.85 -4.76 -8.39
C VAL A 47 -14.57 -3.25 -8.34
N LEU A 48 -13.65 -2.81 -7.48
CA LEU A 48 -13.26 -1.39 -7.40
C LEU A 48 -12.67 -0.89 -8.72
N ARG A 49 -11.86 -1.72 -9.38
CA ARG A 49 -11.36 -1.45 -10.73
C ARG A 49 -12.51 -1.26 -11.72
N CYS A 50 -13.42 -2.21 -11.82
CA CYS A 50 -14.52 -2.15 -12.78
C CYS A 50 -15.39 -0.91 -12.59
N ILE A 51 -15.70 -0.55 -11.33
CA ILE A 51 -16.46 0.69 -11.04
C ILE A 51 -15.66 1.91 -11.47
N GLY A 52 -14.37 1.97 -11.14
CA GLY A 52 -13.53 3.11 -11.47
C GLY A 52 -13.26 3.25 -12.97
N GLU A 53 -12.98 2.15 -13.70
CA GLU A 53 -12.83 2.15 -15.15
C GLU A 53 -14.10 2.67 -15.84
N ARG A 54 -15.26 2.20 -15.40
CA ARG A 54 -16.55 2.70 -15.90
C ARG A 54 -16.73 4.20 -15.70
N LEU A 55 -16.41 4.72 -14.50
CA LEU A 55 -16.48 6.16 -14.24
C LEU A 55 -15.51 6.95 -15.10
N LEU A 56 -14.29 6.43 -15.34
CA LEU A 56 -13.32 7.06 -16.24
C LEU A 56 -13.81 7.07 -17.69
N GLU A 57 -14.39 6.00 -18.19
CA GLU A 57 -14.97 5.91 -19.53
C GLU A 57 -16.15 6.86 -19.71
N GLU A 58 -17.00 7.02 -18.68
CA GLU A 58 -18.12 7.96 -18.65
C GLU A 58 -17.69 9.42 -18.44
N GLY A 59 -16.40 9.67 -18.11
CA GLY A 59 -15.89 11.01 -17.72
C GLY A 59 -16.51 11.55 -16.44
N ARG A 60 -16.96 10.68 -15.55
CA ARG A 60 -17.66 11.00 -14.29
C ARG A 60 -16.72 10.86 -13.09
N PRO A 61 -16.65 11.87 -12.23
CA PRO A 61 -15.92 11.73 -10.96
C PRO A 61 -16.69 10.91 -9.94
N TRP A 62 -15.97 10.30 -9.00
CA TRP A 62 -16.56 9.49 -7.91
C TRP A 62 -17.61 10.23 -7.10
N ARG A 63 -17.44 11.55 -6.88
CA ARG A 63 -18.38 12.40 -6.13
C ARG A 63 -19.80 12.47 -6.71
N GLU A 64 -20.01 12.11 -7.95
CA GLU A 64 -21.32 12.11 -8.59
C GLU A 64 -22.13 10.83 -8.37
N LEU A 65 -21.54 9.82 -7.75
CA LEU A 65 -22.23 8.55 -7.48
C LEU A 65 -23.33 8.72 -6.43
N LYS A 66 -24.53 8.26 -6.75
CA LYS A 66 -25.67 8.22 -5.81
C LYS A 66 -25.71 6.91 -5.04
N ASP A 67 -26.31 6.90 -3.85
CA ASP A 67 -26.36 5.75 -2.97
C ASP A 67 -27.04 4.49 -3.58
N ASP A 68 -28.10 4.69 -4.32
CA ASP A 68 -28.80 3.62 -5.06
C ASP A 68 -27.96 3.06 -6.21
N GLU A 69 -27.26 3.93 -6.92
CA GLU A 69 -26.31 3.57 -7.97
C GLU A 69 -25.12 2.79 -7.40
N ILE A 70 -24.53 3.24 -6.28
CA ILE A 70 -23.43 2.53 -5.59
C ILE A 70 -23.85 1.09 -5.23
N LEU A 71 -25.04 0.92 -4.64
CA LEU A 71 -25.53 -0.40 -4.29
C LEU A 71 -25.68 -1.30 -5.52
N SER A 72 -26.26 -0.75 -6.58
CA SER A 72 -26.46 -1.46 -7.85
C SER A 72 -25.13 -1.88 -8.48
N LEU A 73 -24.18 -0.93 -8.62
CA LEU A 73 -22.85 -1.18 -9.19
C LEU A 73 -22.08 -2.25 -8.38
N CYS A 74 -22.01 -2.09 -7.07
CA CYS A 74 -21.33 -3.07 -6.21
C CYS A 74 -21.95 -4.46 -6.31
N THR A 75 -23.27 -4.55 -6.44
CA THR A 75 -23.95 -5.84 -6.56
C THR A 75 -23.64 -6.50 -7.90
N VAL A 76 -23.84 -5.77 -9.00
CA VAL A 76 -23.65 -6.30 -10.38
C VAL A 76 -22.17 -6.69 -10.59
N GLU A 77 -21.23 -5.81 -10.24
CA GLU A 77 -19.81 -6.07 -10.46
C GLU A 77 -19.29 -7.20 -9.54
N THR A 78 -19.83 -7.33 -8.32
CA THR A 78 -19.48 -8.47 -7.45
C THR A 78 -19.99 -9.79 -8.05
N GLU A 79 -21.18 -9.81 -8.64
CA GLU A 79 -21.70 -11.00 -9.31
C GLU A 79 -20.86 -11.39 -10.51
N ARG A 80 -20.46 -10.42 -11.32
CA ARG A 80 -19.61 -10.64 -12.48
C ARG A 80 -18.23 -11.18 -12.08
N ALA A 81 -17.56 -10.49 -11.18
CA ALA A 81 -16.22 -10.87 -10.73
C ALA A 81 -16.21 -12.22 -9.98
N ALA A 82 -17.25 -12.52 -9.21
CA ALA A 82 -17.42 -13.81 -8.54
C ALA A 82 -17.60 -14.97 -9.53
N ALA A 83 -18.31 -14.74 -10.63
CA ALA A 83 -18.47 -15.74 -11.68
C ALA A 83 -17.15 -16.04 -12.41
N GLU A 84 -16.32 -15.01 -12.64
CA GLU A 84 -15.01 -15.14 -13.30
C GLU A 84 -13.95 -15.79 -12.39
N ALA A 85 -13.87 -15.35 -11.12
CA ALA A 85 -12.75 -15.70 -10.23
C ALA A 85 -12.82 -17.11 -9.64
N ALA A 86 -14.00 -17.67 -9.43
CA ALA A 86 -14.18 -18.84 -8.57
C ALA A 86 -14.81 -20.07 -9.26
N ASN A 87 -14.73 -20.19 -10.60
CA ASN A 87 -15.43 -21.28 -11.31
C ASN A 87 -16.85 -21.54 -10.77
N ASN A 88 -17.58 -20.48 -10.42
CA ASN A 88 -18.91 -20.51 -9.79
C ASN A 88 -18.97 -21.05 -8.34
N ILE A 89 -17.87 -21.22 -7.63
CA ILE A 89 -17.86 -21.69 -6.23
C ILE A 89 -18.69 -20.73 -5.34
N LEU A 90 -18.57 -19.41 -5.53
CA LEU A 90 -19.36 -18.41 -4.78
C LEU A 90 -20.88 -18.45 -5.04
N MET A 91 -21.32 -19.28 -5.94
CA MET A 91 -22.74 -19.51 -6.26
C MET A 91 -23.29 -20.83 -5.69
N SER A 92 -22.42 -21.71 -5.15
CA SER A 92 -22.75 -23.12 -4.92
C SER A 92 -23.62 -23.38 -3.70
N ASP A 93 -23.49 -22.64 -2.58
CA ASP A 93 -24.26 -22.90 -1.37
C ASP A 93 -24.67 -21.66 -0.56
N ALA A 94 -25.34 -21.86 0.57
CA ALA A 94 -25.85 -20.80 1.44
C ALA A 94 -24.70 -20.02 2.12
N TYR A 95 -23.59 -20.67 2.44
CA TYR A 95 -22.42 -20.07 3.06
C TYR A 95 -21.76 -19.05 2.12
N PHE A 96 -21.50 -19.45 0.87
CA PHE A 96 -20.91 -18.55 -0.13
C PHE A 96 -21.84 -17.39 -0.51
N ARG A 97 -23.17 -17.63 -0.56
CA ARG A 97 -24.12 -16.53 -0.73
C ARG A 97 -24.07 -15.51 0.40
N GLN A 98 -23.82 -15.95 1.64
CA GLN A 98 -23.68 -15.04 2.78
C GLN A 98 -22.32 -14.27 2.71
N ILE A 99 -21.25 -14.92 2.27
CA ILE A 99 -19.97 -14.25 2.03
C ILE A 99 -20.15 -13.15 0.97
N LYS A 100 -20.80 -13.46 -0.17
CA LYS A 100 -21.08 -12.49 -1.22
C LYS A 100 -21.84 -11.26 -0.70
N LYS A 101 -22.87 -11.44 0.11
CA LYS A 101 -23.60 -10.33 0.75
C LYS A 101 -22.68 -9.45 1.61
N ARG A 102 -21.77 -10.05 2.37
CA ARG A 102 -20.79 -9.30 3.19
C ARG A 102 -19.81 -8.54 2.31
N VAL A 103 -19.36 -9.13 1.21
CA VAL A 103 -18.49 -8.46 0.23
C VAL A 103 -19.18 -7.23 -0.36
N VAL A 104 -20.41 -7.37 -0.86
CA VAL A 104 -21.20 -6.25 -1.39
C VAL A 104 -21.36 -5.15 -0.33
N ALA A 105 -21.71 -5.51 0.90
CA ALA A 105 -21.84 -4.52 1.98
C ALA A 105 -20.53 -3.80 2.28
N THR A 106 -19.38 -4.50 2.20
CA THR A 106 -18.05 -3.92 2.34
C THR A 106 -17.73 -2.96 1.21
N LEU A 107 -17.98 -3.38 -0.04
CA LEU A 107 -17.75 -2.58 -1.23
C LEU A 107 -18.61 -1.31 -1.25
N VAL A 108 -19.90 -1.42 -0.93
CA VAL A 108 -20.80 -0.26 -0.83
C VAL A 108 -20.24 0.79 0.13
N ARG A 109 -19.73 0.36 1.27
CA ARG A 109 -19.11 1.27 2.24
C ARG A 109 -17.82 1.89 1.70
N THR A 110 -16.95 1.09 1.11
CA THR A 110 -15.69 1.58 0.54
C THR A 110 -15.94 2.58 -0.59
N VAL A 111 -16.88 2.29 -1.49
CA VAL A 111 -17.22 3.18 -2.60
C VAL A 111 -17.85 4.49 -2.09
N ARG A 112 -18.70 4.43 -1.06
CA ARG A 112 -19.20 5.64 -0.39
C ARG A 112 -18.08 6.49 0.20
N GLN A 113 -17.12 5.88 0.90
CA GLN A 113 -15.97 6.61 1.45
C GLN A 113 -15.11 7.25 0.35
N LEU A 114 -14.88 6.53 -0.75
CA LEU A 114 -14.15 7.09 -1.90
C LEU A 114 -14.92 8.25 -2.55
N ARG A 115 -16.24 8.15 -2.64
CA ARG A 115 -17.10 9.25 -3.08
C ARG A 115 -16.99 10.47 -2.16
N ASP A 116 -17.21 10.26 -0.85
CA ASP A 116 -17.21 11.32 0.14
C ASP A 116 -15.83 12.00 0.23
N PHE A 117 -14.75 11.22 0.15
CA PHE A 117 -13.40 11.76 0.01
C PHE A 117 -13.23 12.57 -1.30
N SER A 118 -13.79 12.08 -2.40
CA SER A 118 -13.74 12.77 -3.71
C SER A 118 -14.58 14.06 -3.75
N GLU A 119 -15.56 14.25 -2.86
CA GLU A 119 -16.33 15.50 -2.75
C GLU A 119 -15.44 16.66 -2.29
N GLY A 120 -14.53 16.41 -1.34
CA GLY A 120 -13.61 17.39 -0.79
C GLY A 120 -12.22 17.40 -1.43
N SER A 121 -12.02 16.66 -2.53
CA SER A 121 -10.72 16.53 -3.19
C SER A 121 -10.74 17.09 -4.61
N GLU A 122 -9.71 17.88 -4.95
CA GLU A 122 -9.44 18.35 -6.31
C GLU A 122 -8.61 17.32 -7.11
N PHE A 123 -8.11 16.27 -6.45
CA PHE A 123 -7.42 15.18 -7.13
C PHE A 123 -8.39 14.37 -7.99
N SER A 124 -7.94 14.02 -9.18
CA SER A 124 -8.69 13.20 -10.13
C SER A 124 -8.00 11.87 -10.39
N VAL A 125 -8.79 10.82 -10.60
CA VAL A 125 -8.25 9.48 -10.92
C VAL A 125 -7.56 9.52 -12.28
N ARG A 126 -6.27 9.23 -12.29
CA ARG A 126 -5.43 9.18 -13.49
C ARG A 126 -5.32 7.76 -14.05
N ALA A 127 -5.18 6.76 -13.18
CA ALA A 127 -5.03 5.37 -13.58
C ALA A 127 -5.54 4.42 -12.49
N LEU A 128 -6.04 3.27 -12.90
CA LEU A 128 -6.52 2.18 -12.05
C LEU A 128 -5.85 0.88 -12.48
N GLU A 129 -5.46 0.06 -11.49
CA GLU A 129 -4.78 -1.22 -11.71
C GLU A 129 -3.69 -1.10 -12.79
N GLN A 130 -2.89 -0.02 -12.69
CA GLN A 130 -1.91 0.35 -13.69
C GLN A 130 -0.73 -0.61 -13.69
N PRO A 131 -0.57 -1.45 -14.73
CA PRO A 131 0.57 -2.36 -14.82
C PRO A 131 1.86 -1.58 -15.13
N PHE A 132 2.99 -2.07 -14.62
CA PHE A 132 4.32 -1.54 -14.92
C PHE A 132 5.37 -2.65 -15.11
N GLY A 133 6.42 -2.34 -15.83
CA GLY A 133 7.53 -3.25 -16.07
C GLY A 133 7.20 -4.42 -17.03
N THR A 134 6.03 -4.38 -17.68
CA THR A 134 5.59 -5.35 -18.68
C THR A 134 5.39 -4.67 -20.03
N LYS A 135 5.37 -5.43 -21.11
CA LYS A 135 5.19 -4.88 -22.47
C LYS A 135 3.84 -4.16 -22.57
N GLY A 136 3.86 -2.92 -23.05
CA GLY A 136 2.64 -2.10 -23.21
C GLY A 136 2.12 -1.44 -21.93
N ALA A 137 2.87 -1.54 -20.82
CA ALA A 137 2.56 -0.93 -19.54
C ALA A 137 3.46 0.28 -19.27
N TRP A 138 3.30 0.90 -18.10
CA TRP A 138 4.24 1.90 -17.61
C TRP A 138 5.65 1.33 -17.48
N GLU A 139 6.67 2.19 -17.67
CA GLU A 139 8.05 1.81 -17.45
C GLU A 139 8.26 1.42 -15.98
N GLY A 140 8.83 0.23 -15.75
CA GLY A 140 9.14 -0.24 -14.41
C GLY A 140 10.47 0.31 -13.90
N LEU A 141 10.77 0.03 -12.64
CA LEU A 141 12.08 0.30 -12.06
C LEU A 141 13.05 -0.82 -12.39
N SER A 142 14.27 -0.47 -12.75
CA SER A 142 15.34 -1.43 -12.95
C SER A 142 16.63 -0.96 -12.26
N PHE A 143 17.34 -1.92 -11.66
CA PHE A 143 18.59 -1.69 -10.94
C PHE A 143 19.67 -2.61 -11.50
N ASN A 144 20.91 -2.14 -11.57
CA ASN A 144 22.07 -2.96 -11.84
C ASN A 144 22.76 -3.26 -10.50
N LEU A 145 22.83 -4.52 -10.13
CA LEU A 145 23.50 -4.95 -8.90
C LEU A 145 25.04 -4.96 -9.12
N PRO A 146 25.83 -4.91 -8.02
CA PRO A 146 27.30 -4.91 -8.12
C PRO A 146 27.89 -6.14 -8.83
N ASP A 147 27.21 -7.27 -8.79
CA ASP A 147 27.56 -8.52 -9.48
C ASP A 147 27.18 -8.55 -10.97
N GLY A 148 26.66 -7.44 -11.51
CA GLY A 148 26.23 -7.30 -12.90
C GLY A 148 24.84 -7.85 -13.18
N VAL A 149 24.13 -8.36 -12.18
CA VAL A 149 22.74 -8.81 -12.36
C VAL A 149 21.84 -7.60 -12.50
N LYS A 150 21.01 -7.58 -13.55
CA LYS A 150 19.95 -6.58 -13.73
C LYS A 150 18.69 -7.06 -13.03
N VAL A 151 18.13 -6.22 -12.16
CA VAL A 151 16.82 -6.45 -11.49
C VAL A 151 15.78 -5.61 -12.19
N GLU A 152 14.65 -6.19 -12.55
CA GLU A 152 13.50 -5.52 -13.15
C GLU A 152 12.27 -5.72 -12.27
N LEU A 153 11.74 -4.63 -11.72
CA LEU A 153 10.50 -4.68 -10.94
C LEU A 153 9.30 -4.61 -11.86
N VAL A 154 8.38 -5.53 -11.64
CA VAL A 154 7.09 -5.61 -12.33
C VAL A 154 5.97 -5.61 -11.30
N GLY A 155 4.83 -5.09 -11.68
CA GLY A 155 3.67 -5.05 -10.76
C GLY A 155 2.51 -4.28 -11.33
N GLN A 156 1.63 -3.90 -10.44
CA GLN A 156 0.41 -3.19 -10.73
C GLN A 156 0.10 -2.23 -9.59
N ILE A 157 -0.19 -0.99 -9.92
CA ILE A 157 -0.56 0.06 -8.96
C ILE A 157 -2.08 0.13 -8.91
N ASP A 158 -2.67 -0.06 -7.75
CA ASP A 158 -4.12 -0.15 -7.60
C ASP A 158 -4.83 1.12 -8.10
N ARG A 159 -4.35 2.30 -7.66
CA ARG A 159 -4.92 3.59 -8.07
C ARG A 159 -3.87 4.70 -8.01
N VAL A 160 -3.86 5.54 -9.03
CA VAL A 160 -3.06 6.77 -9.10
C VAL A 160 -4.00 7.93 -9.34
N ASP A 161 -4.00 8.90 -8.43
CA ASP A 161 -4.71 10.15 -8.59
C ASP A 161 -3.71 11.29 -8.82
N THR A 162 -4.10 12.31 -9.57
CA THR A 162 -3.25 13.46 -9.87
C THR A 162 -3.99 14.79 -9.69
N LEU A 163 -3.21 15.81 -9.34
CA LEU A 163 -3.63 17.20 -9.29
C LEU A 163 -2.64 18.04 -10.10
N GLU A 164 -3.14 18.89 -10.99
CA GLU A 164 -2.33 19.91 -11.67
C GLU A 164 -2.43 21.22 -10.88
N LEU A 165 -1.32 21.68 -10.30
CA LEU A 165 -1.24 22.91 -9.53
C LEU A 165 0.08 23.61 -9.84
N ASP A 166 0.04 24.90 -10.19
CA ASP A 166 1.20 25.75 -10.53
C ASP A 166 2.15 25.14 -11.56
N GLY A 167 1.60 24.44 -12.56
CA GLY A 167 2.36 23.80 -13.63
C GLY A 167 3.17 22.57 -13.19
N ARG A 168 2.83 21.99 -12.04
CA ARG A 168 3.35 20.75 -11.48
C ARG A 168 2.24 19.71 -11.37
N THR A 169 2.58 18.45 -11.52
CA THR A 169 1.65 17.32 -11.37
C THR A 169 1.88 16.65 -10.02
N PHE A 170 0.97 16.84 -9.09
CA PHE A 170 1.02 16.18 -7.78
C PHE A 170 0.39 14.79 -7.84
N ILE A 171 1.04 13.79 -7.25
CA ILE A 171 0.66 12.38 -7.34
C ILE A 171 0.23 11.85 -5.98
N LEU A 172 -0.95 11.22 -5.94
CA LEU A 172 -1.41 10.41 -4.81
C LEU A 172 -1.48 8.94 -5.24
N ILE A 173 -0.73 8.08 -4.56
CA ILE A 173 -0.85 6.63 -4.71
C ILE A 173 -1.82 6.11 -3.66
N VAL A 174 -2.82 5.34 -4.09
CA VAL A 174 -3.78 4.67 -3.20
C VAL A 174 -3.70 3.17 -3.44
N ASP A 175 -3.47 2.43 -2.38
CA ASP A 175 -3.42 0.97 -2.38
C ASP A 175 -4.50 0.40 -1.45
N TYR A 176 -5.31 -0.53 -1.93
CA TYR A 176 -6.43 -1.09 -1.20
C TYR A 176 -5.99 -2.26 -0.32
N LYS A 177 -6.30 -2.21 0.98
CA LYS A 177 -5.91 -3.27 1.93
C LYS A 177 -7.10 -3.80 2.72
N SER A 178 -7.26 -5.11 2.77
CA SER A 178 -8.30 -5.77 3.58
C SER A 178 -7.99 -5.76 5.07
N GLY A 179 -6.74 -5.55 5.48
CA GLY A 179 -6.28 -5.47 6.87
C GLY A 179 -6.01 -4.03 7.33
N LYS A 180 -5.84 -3.85 8.64
CA LYS A 180 -5.29 -2.60 9.17
C LYS A 180 -3.80 -2.57 8.85
N LYS A 181 -3.37 -1.55 8.11
CA LYS A 181 -1.98 -1.32 7.77
C LYS A 181 -1.61 0.12 8.10
N SER A 182 -0.44 0.30 8.68
CA SER A 182 0.15 1.61 8.95
C SER A 182 1.55 1.63 8.38
N ILE A 183 2.04 2.79 8.01
CA ILE A 183 3.41 2.98 7.51
C ILE A 183 4.25 3.47 8.67
N THR A 184 5.36 2.79 8.91
CA THR A 184 6.42 3.28 9.80
C THR A 184 7.73 3.38 9.03
N LEU A 185 8.46 4.47 9.21
CA LEU A 185 9.71 4.69 8.49
C LEU A 185 10.75 3.59 8.74
N PRO A 186 10.92 3.05 9.97
CA PRO A 186 11.79 1.90 10.20
C PRO A 186 11.44 0.67 9.35
N GLU A 187 10.16 0.36 9.16
CA GLU A 187 9.73 -0.75 8.29
C GLU A 187 10.06 -0.49 6.82
N VAL A 188 9.89 0.77 6.37
CA VAL A 188 10.24 1.20 5.02
C VAL A 188 11.73 1.05 4.78
N TYR A 189 12.56 1.64 5.64
CA TYR A 189 14.02 1.59 5.50
C TYR A 189 14.59 0.17 5.61
N SER A 190 13.95 -0.69 6.40
CA SER A 190 14.34 -2.09 6.54
C SER A 190 13.99 -2.95 5.33
N GLY A 191 13.18 -2.44 4.41
CA GLY A 191 12.73 -3.21 3.24
C GLY A 191 11.50 -4.09 3.49
N LEU A 192 10.80 -3.89 4.61
CA LEU A 192 9.57 -4.63 4.96
C LEU A 192 8.31 -4.03 4.34
N GLU A 193 8.33 -2.72 4.03
CA GLU A 193 7.23 -1.94 3.49
C GLU A 193 7.72 -1.04 2.33
N LEU A 194 7.93 -1.63 1.16
CA LEU A 194 8.46 -0.93 -0.02
C LEU A 194 7.37 -0.49 -1.00
N GLN A 195 6.23 -1.16 -0.98
CA GLN A 195 5.21 -1.15 -2.04
C GLN A 195 4.78 0.25 -2.45
N LEU A 196 4.25 1.05 -1.53
CA LEU A 196 3.72 2.39 -1.82
C LEU A 196 4.76 3.35 -2.38
N PHE A 197 5.98 3.29 -1.84
CA PHE A 197 7.06 4.19 -2.24
C PHE A 197 7.67 3.81 -3.59
N LEU A 198 7.83 2.51 -3.88
CA LEU A 198 8.26 2.06 -5.20
C LEU A 198 7.18 2.34 -6.26
N TYR A 199 5.89 2.23 -5.91
CA TYR A 199 4.80 2.65 -6.79
C TYR A 199 4.83 4.15 -7.07
N MET A 200 5.13 4.98 -6.07
CA MET A 200 5.35 6.41 -6.24
C MET A 200 6.55 6.69 -7.17
N ALA A 201 7.65 5.98 -7.02
CA ALA A 201 8.82 6.13 -7.89
C ALA A 201 8.49 5.75 -9.35
N VAL A 202 7.74 4.65 -9.56
CA VAL A 202 7.22 4.26 -10.89
C VAL A 202 6.31 5.35 -11.47
N ALA A 203 5.34 5.83 -10.70
CA ALA A 203 4.39 6.85 -11.17
C ALA A 203 5.11 8.14 -11.58
N ARG A 204 6.04 8.64 -10.76
CA ARG A 204 6.86 9.82 -11.08
C ARG A 204 7.64 9.65 -12.38
N ARG A 205 8.27 8.51 -12.57
CA ARG A 205 9.05 8.22 -13.78
C ARG A 205 8.19 8.31 -15.05
N ASN A 206 6.96 7.84 -14.97
CA ASN A 206 6.04 7.80 -16.10
C ASN A 206 5.24 9.09 -16.31
N LEU A 207 5.06 9.90 -15.28
CA LEU A 207 4.33 11.18 -15.35
C LEU A 207 5.25 12.39 -15.62
N GLY A 208 6.57 12.17 -15.60
CA GLY A 208 7.56 13.14 -16.05
C GLY A 208 8.24 13.95 -14.94
N SER A 209 9.16 14.84 -15.31
CA SER A 209 10.05 15.56 -14.38
C SER A 209 9.33 16.55 -13.45
N LYS A 210 8.13 17.01 -13.82
CA LYS A 210 7.31 17.90 -12.99
C LYS A 210 6.40 17.17 -12.00
N ALA A 211 6.50 15.85 -11.97
CA ALA A 211 5.70 15.00 -11.10
C ALA A 211 6.26 14.97 -9.67
N VAL A 212 5.41 15.33 -8.70
CA VAL A 212 5.74 15.51 -7.29
C VAL A 212 4.90 14.58 -6.43
N PRO A 213 5.47 13.88 -5.44
CA PRO A 213 4.71 13.11 -4.49
C PRO A 213 3.80 14.01 -3.63
N ALA A 214 2.48 13.84 -3.70
CA ALA A 214 1.54 14.43 -2.76
C ALA A 214 1.25 13.50 -1.59
N GLY A 215 1.19 12.20 -1.85
CA GLY A 215 0.96 11.20 -0.82
C GLY A 215 0.98 9.78 -1.35
N ALA A 216 1.21 8.84 -0.43
CA ALA A 216 1.14 7.42 -0.66
C ALA A 216 0.37 6.78 0.50
N VAL A 217 -0.81 6.22 0.22
CA VAL A 217 -1.78 5.88 1.26
C VAL A 217 -2.38 4.49 1.08
N TYR A 218 -2.71 3.87 2.19
CA TYR A 218 -3.56 2.68 2.26
C TYR A 218 -5.02 3.09 2.45
N CYS A 219 -5.89 2.59 1.59
CA CYS A 219 -7.33 2.67 1.75
C CYS A 219 -7.82 1.32 2.28
N ARG A 220 -8.40 1.33 3.48
CA ARG A 220 -8.83 0.11 4.14
C ARG A 220 -10.18 -0.37 3.62
N VAL A 221 -10.23 -1.60 3.13
CA VAL A 221 -11.42 -2.26 2.60
C VAL A 221 -11.86 -3.36 3.56
N ARG A 222 -12.46 -3.01 4.68
CA ARG A 222 -12.96 -4.01 5.65
C ARG A 222 -14.10 -3.48 6.51
N ASN A 223 -15.03 -4.39 6.86
CA ASN A 223 -16.02 -4.18 7.90
C ASN A 223 -15.46 -4.68 9.24
N ASP A 224 -15.04 -3.77 10.10
CA ASP A 224 -14.74 -4.14 11.47
C ASP A 224 -16.03 -4.28 12.27
N VAL A 225 -16.15 -5.41 12.94
CA VAL A 225 -17.17 -5.59 13.99
C VAL A 225 -16.71 -4.79 15.21
N GLN A 226 -17.35 -3.66 15.48
CA GLN A 226 -17.10 -2.91 16.70
C GLN A 226 -17.88 -3.53 17.86
N ARG A 227 -17.16 -3.82 18.95
CA ARG A 227 -17.79 -4.20 20.20
C ARG A 227 -18.23 -2.93 20.92
N CYS A 228 -19.53 -2.75 21.11
CA CYS A 228 -20.10 -1.64 21.86
C CYS A 228 -20.71 -2.17 23.16
N SER A 229 -20.55 -1.43 24.25
CA SER A 229 -21.17 -1.75 25.55
C SER A 229 -22.67 -1.41 25.60
N ALA A 230 -23.13 -0.56 24.68
CA ALA A 230 -24.52 -0.17 24.50
C ALA A 230 -24.83 -0.03 23.01
N GLU A 231 -26.11 0.04 22.64
CA GLU A 231 -26.49 0.28 21.25
C GLU A 231 -26.06 1.69 20.81
N PRO A 232 -25.14 1.83 19.81
CA PRO A 232 -24.64 3.12 19.40
C PRO A 232 -25.69 3.91 18.64
N THR A 233 -25.73 5.21 18.84
CA THR A 233 -26.57 6.14 18.07
C THR A 233 -26.18 6.16 16.59
N ALA A 234 -27.07 6.66 15.73
CA ALA A 234 -26.77 6.79 14.30
C ALA A 234 -25.51 7.64 14.03
N ALA A 235 -25.33 8.73 14.80
CA ALA A 235 -24.15 9.60 14.67
C ALA A 235 -22.85 8.93 15.14
N GLU A 236 -22.89 8.05 16.13
CA GLU A 236 -21.73 7.27 16.58
C GLU A 236 -21.39 6.19 15.56
N LYS A 237 -22.38 5.52 14.97
CA LYS A 237 -22.20 4.55 13.87
C LYS A 237 -21.52 5.22 12.67
N GLU A 238 -21.98 6.42 12.29
CA GLU A 238 -21.43 7.19 11.17
C GLU A 238 -19.98 7.62 11.43
N ARG A 239 -19.68 8.20 12.60
CA ARG A 239 -18.31 8.57 12.97
C ARG A 239 -17.37 7.36 12.99
N ALA A 240 -17.83 6.24 13.52
CA ALA A 240 -17.06 5.01 13.56
C ALA A 240 -16.79 4.47 12.14
N TYR A 241 -17.77 4.59 11.25
CA TYR A 241 -17.68 4.23 9.86
C TYR A 241 -16.61 5.06 9.13
N ILE A 242 -16.69 6.40 9.20
CA ILE A 242 -15.72 7.31 8.58
C ILE A 242 -14.31 7.03 9.12
N LYS A 243 -14.17 6.92 10.45
CA LYS A 243 -12.87 6.62 11.08
C LYS A 243 -12.27 5.27 10.66
N ALA A 244 -13.10 4.27 10.44
CA ALA A 244 -12.63 2.94 10.01
C ALA A 244 -12.05 2.95 8.58
N GLY A 245 -12.51 3.87 7.73
CA GLY A 245 -12.03 4.04 6.36
C GLY A 245 -11.03 5.16 6.17
N GLN A 246 -10.59 5.80 7.25
CA GLN A 246 -9.58 6.86 7.18
C GLN A 246 -8.32 6.36 6.46
N LEU A 247 -7.86 7.15 5.49
CA LEU A 247 -6.64 6.87 4.75
C LEU A 247 -5.44 6.87 5.69
N SER A 248 -4.61 5.86 5.61
CA SER A 248 -3.40 5.73 6.41
C SER A 248 -2.19 5.79 5.49
N GLY A 249 -1.35 6.81 5.63
CA GLY A 249 -0.28 6.98 4.67
C GLY A 249 0.76 8.01 5.04
N PHE A 250 1.52 8.38 4.04
CA PHE A 250 2.61 9.33 4.09
C PHE A 250 2.30 10.48 3.11
N TYR A 251 2.39 11.73 3.57
CA TYR A 251 1.92 12.89 2.81
C TYR A 251 2.99 13.95 2.64
N LEU A 252 2.84 14.80 1.63
CA LEU A 252 3.66 15.98 1.44
C LEU A 252 3.30 17.05 2.47
N ASN A 253 4.32 17.69 3.05
CA ASN A 253 4.17 18.82 3.95
C ASN A 253 4.01 20.13 3.17
N ASP A 254 2.90 20.23 2.45
CA ASP A 254 2.50 21.41 1.69
C ASP A 254 1.01 21.67 1.96
N SER A 255 0.72 22.82 2.55
CA SER A 255 -0.64 23.15 2.99
C SER A 255 -1.63 23.33 1.83
N ASP A 256 -1.16 23.80 0.68
CA ASP A 256 -2.04 24.03 -0.47
C ASP A 256 -2.38 22.71 -1.15
N VAL A 257 -1.39 21.81 -1.29
CA VAL A 257 -1.60 20.45 -1.78
C VAL A 257 -2.50 19.65 -0.84
N VAL A 258 -2.35 19.83 0.48
CA VAL A 258 -3.19 19.13 1.48
C VAL A 258 -4.61 19.65 1.49
N ARG A 259 -4.85 20.96 1.29
CA ARG A 259 -6.21 21.51 1.12
C ARG A 259 -6.87 21.00 -0.14
N ALA A 260 -6.14 20.94 -1.25
CA ALA A 260 -6.62 20.37 -2.50
C ALA A 260 -6.85 18.85 -2.42
N LEU A 261 -6.12 18.16 -1.55
CA LEU A 261 -6.33 16.73 -1.29
C LEU A 261 -7.61 16.48 -0.49
N ASP A 262 -7.90 17.35 0.49
CA ASP A 262 -8.97 17.13 1.45
C ASP A 262 -9.40 18.48 2.09
N ASP A 263 -10.48 19.04 1.60
CA ASP A 263 -11.02 20.36 2.03
C ASP A 263 -11.46 20.40 3.51
N CYS A 264 -11.62 19.25 4.14
CA CYS A 264 -11.83 19.15 5.58
C CYS A 264 -10.62 19.58 6.41
N THR A 265 -9.43 19.72 5.80
CA THR A 265 -8.19 20.14 6.47
C THR A 265 -8.03 21.64 6.59
N MET A 266 -9.04 22.35 7.06
CA MET A 266 -8.95 23.80 7.25
C MET A 266 -8.21 24.20 8.52
N GLU A 267 -7.57 25.38 8.48
CA GLU A 267 -6.84 25.96 9.62
C GLU A 267 -7.68 26.01 10.90
N GLY A 268 -7.06 25.60 12.01
CA GLY A 268 -7.68 25.63 13.35
C GLY A 268 -8.82 24.64 13.58
N ARG A 269 -9.21 23.85 12.60
CA ARG A 269 -10.24 22.82 12.74
C ARG A 269 -9.67 21.51 13.31
N ALA A 270 -10.55 20.57 13.64
CA ALA A 270 -10.16 19.20 13.98
C ALA A 270 -9.45 18.52 12.79
N ALA A 271 -8.73 17.45 13.07
CA ALA A 271 -8.15 16.63 12.00
C ALA A 271 -9.26 16.12 11.06
N SER A 272 -8.94 16.05 9.78
CA SER A 272 -9.87 15.51 8.79
C SER A 272 -10.31 14.08 9.15
N PRO A 273 -11.59 13.77 9.01
CA PRO A 273 -12.08 12.42 9.20
C PRO A 273 -11.59 11.45 8.10
N TYR A 274 -11.21 11.95 6.92
CA TYR A 274 -10.80 11.14 5.77
C TYR A 274 -9.30 10.91 5.69
N SER A 275 -8.49 11.97 5.72
CA SER A 275 -7.02 11.88 5.65
C SER A 275 -6.35 11.79 7.02
N GLY A 276 -7.02 12.24 8.09
CA GLY A 276 -6.43 12.39 9.42
C GLY A 276 -5.47 13.56 9.55
N LEU A 277 -5.29 14.34 8.49
CA LEU A 277 -4.42 15.51 8.47
C LEU A 277 -5.05 16.69 9.22
N LYS A 278 -4.22 17.58 9.72
CA LYS A 278 -4.63 18.80 10.40
C LYS A 278 -3.69 19.94 10.03
N ILE A 279 -4.27 21.08 9.65
CA ILE A 279 -3.57 22.35 9.48
C ILE A 279 -3.73 23.17 10.77
N ASN A 280 -2.62 23.67 11.31
CA ASN A 280 -2.60 24.55 12.47
C ASN A 280 -3.07 25.96 12.10
N ASN A 281 -3.29 26.82 13.11
CA ASN A 281 -3.71 28.22 12.91
C ASN A 281 -2.68 29.08 12.17
N ASP A 282 -1.42 28.67 12.12
CA ASP A 282 -0.32 29.33 11.43
C ASP A 282 -0.10 28.80 9.98
N GLY A 283 -1.03 27.99 9.49
CA GLY A 283 -0.95 27.39 8.17
C GLY A 283 -0.02 26.17 8.05
N THR A 284 0.70 25.82 9.11
CA THR A 284 1.59 24.64 9.10
C THR A 284 0.79 23.36 9.31
N LEU A 285 1.27 22.26 8.74
CA LEU A 285 0.74 20.95 9.07
C LEU A 285 1.19 20.53 10.47
N LYS A 286 0.25 19.97 11.25
CA LYS A 286 0.63 19.33 12.49
C LYS A 286 1.65 18.26 12.14
N LYS A 287 2.84 18.28 12.77
CA LYS A 287 3.86 17.22 12.67
C LYS A 287 3.26 15.90 13.17
N ALA A 288 2.45 15.27 12.34
CA ALA A 288 2.15 13.87 12.46
C ALA A 288 3.37 13.10 11.94
N ALA A 289 3.64 11.94 12.46
CA ALA A 289 4.80 11.11 12.11
C ALA A 289 4.92 10.79 10.61
N ASN A 290 3.93 11.15 9.80
CA ASN A 290 3.77 10.72 8.40
C ASN A 290 3.66 11.89 7.43
N VAL A 291 4.34 13.01 7.70
CA VAL A 291 4.38 14.18 6.81
C VAL A 291 5.83 14.61 6.61
N SER A 292 6.26 14.78 5.36
CA SER A 292 7.62 15.22 5.02
C SER A 292 7.62 16.25 3.92
N ASP A 293 8.63 17.11 3.89
CA ASP A 293 8.83 18.02 2.78
C ASP A 293 9.26 17.28 1.48
N GLU A 294 9.34 18.00 0.39
CA GLU A 294 9.64 17.43 -0.91
C GLU A 294 11.06 16.82 -0.98
N ALA A 295 12.04 17.46 -0.35
CA ALA A 295 13.43 16.97 -0.33
C ALA A 295 13.53 15.65 0.47
N GLU A 296 12.85 15.57 1.59
CA GLU A 296 12.74 14.34 2.38
C GLU A 296 12.01 13.22 1.61
N TRP A 297 10.96 13.56 0.83
CA TRP A 297 10.30 12.61 -0.05
C TRP A 297 11.27 12.01 -1.07
N TYR A 298 12.05 12.84 -1.75
CA TYR A 298 13.04 12.34 -2.72
C TYR A 298 14.13 11.51 -2.07
N ARG A 299 14.58 11.92 -0.87
CA ARG A 299 15.51 11.12 -0.08
C ARG A 299 14.91 9.77 0.27
N LEU A 300 13.67 9.73 0.74
CA LEU A 300 12.95 8.50 1.08
C LEU A 300 12.83 7.57 -0.13
N LEU A 301 12.49 8.07 -1.31
CA LEU A 301 12.41 7.26 -2.52
C LEU A 301 13.77 6.63 -2.87
N ARG A 302 14.87 7.38 -2.78
CA ARG A 302 16.24 6.83 -2.99
C ARG A 302 16.58 5.74 -1.98
N LEU A 303 16.22 5.92 -0.71
CA LEU A 303 16.46 4.92 0.33
C LEU A 303 15.64 3.64 0.11
N VAL A 304 14.41 3.77 -0.36
CA VAL A 304 13.55 2.63 -0.70
C VAL A 304 14.11 1.85 -1.89
N GLU A 305 14.60 2.54 -2.92
CA GLU A 305 15.28 1.91 -4.04
C GLU A 305 16.56 1.19 -3.59
N ALA A 306 17.35 1.80 -2.71
CA ALA A 306 18.54 1.16 -2.14
C ALA A 306 18.18 -0.08 -1.28
N ALA A 307 17.11 -0.03 -0.50
CA ALA A 307 16.61 -1.18 0.26
C ALA A 307 16.15 -2.33 -0.65
N ALA A 308 15.49 -1.99 -1.76
CA ALA A 308 15.10 -2.96 -2.78
C ALA A 308 16.33 -3.60 -3.45
N CYS A 309 17.34 -2.78 -3.82
CA CYS A 309 18.61 -3.27 -4.38
C CYS A 309 19.32 -4.22 -3.41
N ARG A 310 19.42 -3.86 -2.13
CA ARG A 310 20.04 -4.71 -1.12
C ARG A 310 19.33 -6.07 -0.99
N SER A 311 18.00 -6.06 -0.85
CA SER A 311 17.23 -7.30 -0.79
C SER A 311 17.40 -8.17 -2.05
N ALA A 312 17.47 -7.53 -3.20
CA ALA A 312 17.70 -8.23 -4.46
C ALA A 312 19.13 -8.79 -4.57
N SER A 313 20.15 -8.09 -4.07
CA SER A 313 21.54 -8.55 -4.06
C SER A 313 21.73 -9.76 -3.13
N GLU A 314 21.16 -9.72 -1.93
CA GLU A 314 21.17 -10.84 -1.00
C GLU A 314 20.45 -12.07 -1.60
N LEU A 315 19.30 -11.84 -2.25
CA LEU A 315 18.53 -12.88 -2.94
C LEU A 315 19.32 -13.52 -4.10
N THR A 316 19.94 -12.73 -4.95
CA THR A 316 20.74 -13.22 -6.09
C THR A 316 22.04 -13.87 -5.63
N GLY A 317 22.58 -13.45 -4.49
CA GLY A 317 23.70 -14.10 -3.81
C GLY A 317 23.37 -15.48 -3.22
N GLY A 318 22.10 -15.90 -3.27
CA GLY A 318 21.66 -17.22 -2.86
C GLY A 318 21.53 -17.42 -1.34
N CYS A 319 21.42 -16.33 -0.57
CA CYS A 319 21.20 -16.44 0.87
C CYS A 319 19.79 -17.02 1.15
N ILE A 320 19.76 -18.15 1.85
CA ILE A 320 18.55 -18.88 2.25
C ILE A 320 18.52 -19.17 3.75
N ASP A 321 19.23 -18.39 4.53
CA ASP A 321 19.40 -18.61 5.96
C ASP A 321 18.08 -18.52 6.72
N ILE A 322 17.99 -19.28 7.81
CA ILE A 322 16.90 -19.14 8.78
C ILE A 322 17.18 -17.92 9.65
N TYR A 323 16.76 -16.76 9.15
CA TYR A 323 17.00 -15.46 9.77
C TYR A 323 15.73 -14.59 9.74
N PRO A 324 14.68 -15.00 10.52
CA PRO A 324 13.40 -14.33 10.49
C PRO A 324 13.46 -12.93 11.10
N ALA A 325 12.79 -11.96 10.46
CA ALA A 325 12.72 -10.59 10.94
C ALA A 325 11.85 -10.46 12.19
N ARG A 326 12.28 -9.55 13.08
CA ARG A 326 11.45 -8.94 14.14
C ARG A 326 11.46 -7.44 13.97
N TRP A 327 10.30 -6.80 14.12
CA TRP A 327 10.14 -5.37 13.92
C TRP A 327 9.04 -4.78 14.82
N GLY A 328 8.77 -3.47 14.66
CA GLY A 328 7.95 -2.71 15.57
C GLY A 328 8.81 -2.04 16.65
N SER A 329 8.27 -1.03 17.35
CA SER A 329 9.01 -0.22 18.33
C SER A 329 9.64 -1.03 19.48
N SER A 330 9.03 -2.17 19.81
CA SER A 330 9.52 -3.10 20.84
C SER A 330 9.83 -4.50 20.24
N ASN A 331 10.03 -4.59 18.92
CA ASN A 331 10.20 -5.85 18.20
C ASN A 331 9.07 -6.86 18.46
N GLU A 332 7.85 -6.37 18.61
CA GLU A 332 6.65 -7.15 18.90
C GLU A 332 6.18 -8.01 17.73
N HIS A 333 6.40 -7.55 16.48
CA HIS A 333 6.04 -8.30 15.27
C HIS A 333 7.13 -9.30 14.90
N LYS A 334 6.73 -10.48 14.48
CA LYS A 334 7.63 -11.57 14.09
C LYS A 334 7.22 -12.18 12.76
N ALA A 335 8.18 -12.41 11.89
CA ALA A 335 7.95 -13.11 10.64
C ALA A 335 7.41 -14.54 10.83
N CYS A 336 7.61 -15.12 12.02
CA CYS A 336 7.21 -16.49 12.36
C CYS A 336 5.76 -16.61 12.87
N ASP A 337 5.08 -15.51 13.25
CA ASP A 337 3.77 -15.58 13.93
C ASP A 337 2.70 -16.36 13.14
N TYR A 338 2.75 -16.30 11.82
CA TYR A 338 1.82 -17.01 10.91
C TYR A 338 2.61 -17.72 9.78
N CYS A 339 3.82 -18.16 10.05
CA CYS A 339 4.65 -18.80 9.04
C CYS A 339 4.22 -20.25 8.78
N PRO A 340 3.78 -20.61 7.57
CA PRO A 340 3.35 -21.97 7.26
C PRO A 340 4.51 -22.97 7.24
N TYR A 341 5.75 -22.48 7.25
CA TYR A 341 6.96 -23.30 7.19
C TYR A 341 7.63 -23.53 8.55
N ALA A 342 6.99 -23.15 9.67
CA ALA A 342 7.55 -23.26 11.00
C ALA A 342 7.94 -24.71 11.35
N ALA A 343 7.11 -25.69 10.98
CA ALA A 343 7.39 -27.10 11.20
C ALA A 343 8.59 -27.63 10.38
N LEU A 344 8.87 -27.00 9.23
CA LEU A 344 9.99 -27.35 8.36
C LEU A 344 11.31 -26.72 8.86
N CYS A 345 11.30 -25.42 9.15
CA CYS A 345 12.51 -24.68 9.53
C CYS A 345 12.94 -24.95 10.98
N ARG A 346 11.97 -25.24 11.87
CA ARG A 346 12.22 -25.52 13.30
C ARG A 346 13.07 -24.43 13.98
N PHE A 347 12.83 -23.15 13.63
CA PHE A 347 13.56 -22.03 14.18
C PHE A 347 13.49 -22.03 15.72
N ASP A 348 14.63 -22.07 16.36
CA ASP A 348 14.76 -22.02 17.82
C ASP A 348 16.01 -21.22 18.19
N VAL A 349 15.83 -20.12 18.92
CA VAL A 349 16.91 -19.25 19.38
C VAL A 349 17.73 -19.84 20.53
N THR A 350 17.22 -20.91 21.14
CA THR A 350 17.91 -21.62 22.24
C THR A 350 18.77 -22.80 21.76
N ALA A 351 18.68 -23.12 20.46
CA ALA A 351 19.48 -24.16 19.84
C ALA A 351 20.96 -23.76 19.78
N GLU A 352 21.85 -24.74 19.97
CA GLU A 352 23.30 -24.51 19.94
C GLU A 352 23.82 -24.01 18.58
N ASP A 353 23.08 -24.24 17.50
CA ASP A 353 23.46 -23.92 16.13
C ASP A 353 23.21 -22.46 15.71
N GLY A 354 22.95 -21.56 16.67
CA GLY A 354 23.04 -20.10 16.44
C GLY A 354 21.94 -19.45 15.61
N ASN A 355 20.75 -20.05 15.52
CA ASN A 355 19.61 -19.33 14.93
C ASN A 355 19.30 -18.05 15.69
N SER A 356 19.28 -16.92 14.99
CA SER A 356 19.03 -15.61 15.59
C SER A 356 17.91 -14.86 14.87
N TRP A 357 17.29 -13.91 15.58
CA TRP A 357 16.35 -12.97 14.98
C TRP A 357 17.09 -11.87 14.21
N ASN A 358 16.52 -11.49 13.08
CA ASN A 358 16.87 -10.26 12.40
C ASN A 358 16.07 -9.10 13.01
N TYR A 359 16.68 -8.34 13.91
CA TYR A 359 16.04 -7.23 14.62
C TYR A 359 16.05 -5.98 13.74
N LEU A 360 14.90 -5.57 13.23
CA LEU A 360 14.72 -4.44 12.30
C LEU A 360 13.97 -3.25 12.93
N GLY A 361 13.38 -3.41 14.11
CA GLY A 361 12.46 -2.42 14.67
C GLY A 361 13.08 -1.10 15.11
N ASN A 362 14.36 -1.10 15.51
CA ASN A 362 15.05 0.08 16.07
C ASN A 362 16.21 0.54 15.19
N LEU A 363 16.28 0.09 13.94
CA LEU A 363 17.35 0.50 13.04
C LEU A 363 17.14 1.95 12.58
N SER A 364 18.16 2.77 12.72
CA SER A 364 18.22 4.09 12.11
C SER A 364 18.60 3.99 10.61
N ILE A 365 18.48 5.11 9.90
CA ILE A 365 18.94 5.18 8.52
C ILE A 365 20.44 4.87 8.44
N ASP A 366 21.22 5.39 9.38
CA ASP A 366 22.67 5.23 9.39
C ASP A 366 23.10 3.79 9.67
N ASP A 367 22.31 3.04 10.49
CA ASP A 367 22.53 1.60 10.70
C ASP A 367 22.29 0.77 9.44
N LEU A 368 21.32 1.18 8.63
CA LEU A 368 20.91 0.45 7.42
C LEU A 368 21.74 0.80 6.19
N PHE A 369 22.29 2.00 6.16
CA PHE A 369 23.03 2.56 5.02
C PHE A 369 24.30 3.30 5.50
N PRO A 370 25.27 2.61 6.18
CA PRO A 370 26.44 3.23 6.77
C PRO A 370 27.34 3.92 5.72
N ASP A 371 27.35 3.40 4.49
CA ASP A 371 28.19 3.89 3.40
C ASP A 371 27.48 4.86 2.45
N THR A 372 26.20 5.15 2.68
CA THR A 372 25.49 6.17 1.91
C THR A 372 25.96 7.53 2.42
N VAL A 373 27.06 8.03 1.87
CA VAL A 373 27.40 9.44 1.94
C VAL A 373 26.20 10.19 1.37
N ILE A 374 25.36 10.67 2.27
CA ILE A 374 24.28 11.57 1.91
C ILE A 374 24.99 12.85 1.52
N VAL A 375 25.28 12.97 0.22
CA VAL A 375 25.69 14.23 -0.35
C VAL A 375 24.58 15.19 0.04
N LYS A 376 24.86 16.05 1.01
CA LYS A 376 24.07 17.24 1.23
C LYS A 376 24.19 17.99 -0.08
N ASP A 377 23.14 17.95 -0.89
CA ASP A 377 23.04 18.76 -2.08
C ASP A 377 23.13 20.23 -1.65
N GLY A 378 24.36 20.73 -1.59
CA GLY A 378 24.66 22.14 -1.67
C GLY A 378 24.27 22.53 -3.10
N GLY A 379 23.22 23.33 -3.24
CA GLY A 379 22.71 23.75 -4.52
C GLY A 379 23.80 24.31 -5.42
N GLN A 380 23.83 23.79 -6.62
CA GLN A 380 24.33 24.44 -7.82
C GLN A 380 23.81 23.64 -9.02
N ASP A 381 22.56 23.87 -9.37
CA ASP A 381 22.15 23.70 -10.76
C ASP A 381 22.73 24.87 -11.54
N GLY A 382 23.90 24.64 -12.11
CA GLY A 382 24.47 25.47 -13.17
C GLY A 382 23.70 25.21 -14.45
N VAL A 383 23.04 26.22 -14.90
CA VAL A 383 22.60 26.44 -16.27
C VAL A 383 23.77 26.18 -17.23
N ASP A 384 23.55 25.25 -18.18
CA ASP A 384 23.91 25.40 -19.61
C ASP A 384 23.10 24.37 -20.42
#